data_792ca1ed60cb20029df22a31eadd70d7
#
_entry.id   792ca1ed60cb20029df22a31eadd70d7
#
_cell.length_a   1.000
_cell.length_b   1.000
_cell.length_c   1.000
_cell.angle_alpha   90.00
_cell.angle_beta   90.00
_cell.angle_gamma   90.00
#
_symmetry.space_group_name_H-M   'P 1'
#
loop_
_entity.id
_entity.type
_entity.pdbx_description
1 polymer ?
#
loop_
_entity_poly.entity_id
_entity_poly.type
_entity_poly.pdbx_seq_one_letter_code
_entity_poly.pdbx_strand_id
1 'polypeptide(L)'
;MALALRRLDARPDCRVTAVSRLYRTPPWGKTDQADFYNSCALVETTLSAKALLAVCLDIERDMKRERIERWGPRTIDIDILTYDDERHGEEALKVPHPRMTERAFVLMPLADIAADLPVDGRPVSDWLGDSDAGGIVVANENRAWWRG
;
A
#
# COMPACT_ATOMS: atom_id res chain seq x y z
N MET A 1 -1.99 -2.30 -9.90
CA MET A 1 -2.32 -2.59 -8.48
C MET A 1 -3.16 -3.84 -8.29
N ALA A 2 -4.28 -3.96 -8.96
CA ALA A 2 -5.15 -5.13 -8.82
C ALA A 2 -4.42 -6.45 -9.09
N LEU A 3 -3.61 -6.50 -10.13
CA LEU A 3 -2.83 -7.70 -10.46
C LEU A 3 -1.84 -8.05 -9.35
N ALA A 4 -1.19 -7.06 -8.73
CA ALA A 4 -0.28 -7.30 -7.63
C ALA A 4 -0.99 -7.93 -6.42
N LEU A 5 -2.17 -7.42 -6.08
CA LEU A 5 -2.99 -7.97 -5.00
C LEU A 5 -3.44 -9.40 -5.31
N ARG A 6 -3.85 -9.66 -6.55
CA ARG A 6 -4.25 -11.01 -6.96
C ARG A 6 -3.08 -11.99 -6.94
N ARG A 7 -1.90 -11.58 -7.36
CA ARG A 7 -0.69 -12.41 -7.29
C ARG A 7 -0.32 -12.76 -5.85
N LEU A 8 -0.42 -11.79 -4.96
CA LEU A 8 -0.15 -12.03 -3.54
C LEU A 8 -1.18 -12.99 -2.95
N ASP A 9 -2.47 -12.76 -3.23
CA ASP A 9 -3.56 -13.58 -2.71
C ASP A 9 -3.53 -15.02 -3.25
N ALA A 10 -2.99 -15.22 -4.43
CA ALA A 10 -2.90 -16.55 -5.05
C ALA A 10 -1.79 -17.43 -4.45
N ARG A 11 -0.91 -16.86 -3.63
CA ARG A 11 0.15 -17.63 -3.00
C ARG A 11 -0.40 -18.48 -1.85
N PRO A 12 0.09 -19.73 -1.69
CA PRO A 12 -0.38 -20.57 -0.58
C PRO A 12 0.04 -20.05 0.80
N ASP A 13 1.07 -19.21 0.86
CA ASP A 13 1.60 -18.65 2.11
C ASP A 13 1.07 -17.24 2.44
N CYS A 14 0.16 -16.71 1.61
CA CYS A 14 -0.41 -15.39 1.80
C CYS A 14 -1.90 -15.40 1.53
N ARG A 15 -2.66 -14.58 2.27
CA ARG A 15 -4.07 -14.36 2.02
C ARG A 15 -4.39 -12.89 2.23
N VAL A 16 -4.95 -12.25 1.21
CA VAL A 16 -5.43 -10.88 1.32
C VAL A 16 -6.80 -10.90 2.00
N THR A 17 -6.88 -10.33 3.20
CA THR A 17 -8.09 -10.41 4.02
C THR A 17 -8.97 -9.17 3.92
N ALA A 18 -8.39 -8.03 3.59
CA ALA A 18 -9.13 -6.79 3.40
C ALA A 18 -8.35 -5.88 2.45
N VAL A 19 -9.06 -5.11 1.65
CA VAL A 19 -8.48 -4.11 0.76
C VAL A 19 -9.29 -2.82 0.91
N SER A 20 -8.59 -1.70 0.96
CA SER A 20 -9.23 -0.39 1.02
C SER A 20 -9.91 -0.04 -0.30
N ARG A 21 -10.70 1.02 -0.29
CA ARG A 21 -11.10 1.68 -1.52
C ARG A 21 -9.86 2.12 -2.29
N LEU A 22 -10.01 2.38 -3.57
CA LEU A 22 -8.93 2.93 -4.38
C LEU A 22 -8.99 4.45 -4.31
N TYR A 23 -7.86 5.08 -4.04
CA TYR A 23 -7.74 6.53 -3.90
C TYR A 23 -6.87 7.11 -4.99
N ARG A 24 -7.19 8.34 -5.36
CA ARG A 24 -6.43 9.11 -6.34
C ARG A 24 -5.92 10.39 -5.70
N THR A 25 -4.64 10.66 -5.92
CA THR A 25 -3.98 11.86 -5.43
C THR A 25 -3.38 12.60 -6.61
N PRO A 26 -3.70 13.89 -6.81
CA PRO A 26 -3.09 14.66 -7.89
C PRO A 26 -1.59 14.85 -7.66
N PRO A 27 -0.80 15.01 -8.74
CA PRO A 27 0.63 15.21 -8.60
C PRO A 27 0.93 16.58 -7.98
N TRP A 28 1.95 16.61 -7.11
CA TRP A 28 2.39 17.85 -6.47
C TRP A 28 3.13 18.75 -7.44
N GLY A 29 2.61 19.97 -7.64
CA GLY A 29 3.34 21.03 -8.32
C GLY A 29 3.53 20.87 -9.81
N LYS A 30 3.11 19.77 -10.43
CA LYS A 30 3.21 19.54 -11.87
C LYS A 30 1.89 19.06 -12.42
N THR A 31 1.26 19.84 -13.26
CA THR A 31 -0.06 19.53 -13.81
C THR A 31 0.00 18.59 -15.01
N ASP A 32 1.17 18.34 -15.56
CA ASP A 32 1.37 17.48 -16.72
C ASP A 32 1.69 16.02 -16.37
N GLN A 33 1.75 15.69 -15.10
CA GLN A 33 1.95 14.32 -14.65
C GLN A 33 0.61 13.64 -14.35
N ALA A 34 0.59 12.31 -14.54
CA ALA A 34 -0.57 11.51 -14.18
C ALA A 34 -0.79 11.51 -12.66
N ASP A 35 -2.05 11.37 -12.26
CA ASP A 35 -2.41 11.21 -10.85
C ASP A 35 -1.80 9.93 -10.29
N PHE A 36 -1.55 9.94 -8.99
CA PHE A 36 -1.12 8.76 -8.26
C PHE A 36 -2.33 8.02 -7.70
N TYR A 37 -2.25 6.69 -7.72
CA TYR A 37 -3.28 5.84 -7.14
C TYR A 37 -2.69 5.08 -5.96
N ASN A 38 -3.45 4.97 -4.87
CA ASN A 38 -3.03 4.31 -3.65
C ASN A 38 -4.15 3.47 -3.07
N SER A 39 -3.79 2.35 -2.48
CA SER A 39 -4.67 1.51 -1.68
C SER A 39 -3.83 0.80 -0.62
N CYS A 40 -4.50 0.29 0.40
CA CYS A 40 -3.88 -0.53 1.41
C CYS A 40 -4.58 -1.88 1.50
N ALA A 41 -3.86 -2.88 1.95
CA ALA A 41 -4.39 -4.22 2.14
C ALA A 41 -3.91 -4.80 3.46
N LEU A 42 -4.75 -5.63 4.07
CA LEU A 42 -4.36 -6.50 5.17
C LEU A 42 -4.08 -7.89 4.59
N VAL A 43 -2.95 -8.45 4.99
CA VAL A 43 -2.49 -9.74 4.49
C VAL A 43 -2.17 -10.64 5.68
N GLU A 44 -2.74 -11.85 5.69
CA GLU A 44 -2.30 -12.90 6.58
C GLU A 44 -1.24 -13.73 5.87
N THR A 45 -0.12 -14.00 6.53
CA THR A 45 0.97 -14.73 5.93
C THR A 45 1.72 -15.58 6.95
N THR A 46 2.26 -16.69 6.48
CA THR A 46 3.18 -17.53 7.26
C THR A 46 4.63 -17.10 7.05
N LEU A 47 4.88 -16.17 6.13
CA LEU A 47 6.22 -15.67 5.86
C LEU A 47 6.69 -14.70 6.95
N SER A 48 7.99 -14.67 7.20
CA SER A 48 8.58 -13.59 7.99
C SER A 48 8.45 -12.25 7.26
N ALA A 49 8.65 -11.15 7.97
CA ALA A 49 8.62 -9.83 7.35
C ALA A 49 9.63 -9.71 6.22
N LYS A 50 10.84 -10.23 6.39
CA LYS A 50 11.87 -10.23 5.35
C LYS A 50 11.48 -11.07 4.14
N ALA A 51 10.90 -12.25 4.36
CA ALA A 51 10.47 -13.11 3.27
C ALA A 51 9.30 -12.48 2.52
N LEU A 52 8.38 -11.84 3.22
CA LEU A 52 7.28 -11.10 2.60
C LEU A 52 7.81 -9.94 1.76
N LEU A 53 8.80 -9.21 2.24
CA LEU A 53 9.43 -8.16 1.47
C LEU A 53 10.01 -8.69 0.16
N ALA A 54 10.68 -9.83 0.20
CA ALA A 54 11.23 -10.46 -1.00
C ALA A 54 10.13 -10.79 -2.02
N VAL A 55 8.99 -11.30 -1.54
CA VAL A 55 7.83 -11.58 -2.41
C VAL A 55 7.31 -10.29 -3.04
N CYS A 56 7.16 -9.23 -2.27
CA CYS A 56 6.70 -7.94 -2.78
C CYS A 56 7.65 -7.38 -3.86
N LEU A 57 8.95 -7.48 -3.64
CA LEU A 57 9.95 -7.04 -4.61
C LEU A 57 9.90 -7.86 -5.89
N ASP A 58 9.67 -9.18 -5.79
CA ASP A 58 9.53 -10.03 -6.96
C ASP A 58 8.28 -9.66 -7.76
N ILE A 59 7.17 -9.38 -7.10
CA ILE A 59 5.94 -8.94 -7.78
C ILE A 59 6.17 -7.62 -8.50
N GLU A 60 6.80 -6.65 -7.85
CA GLU A 60 7.13 -5.37 -8.48
C GLU A 60 8.00 -5.57 -9.72
N ARG A 61 9.01 -6.42 -9.63
CA ARG A 61 9.93 -6.68 -10.73
C ARG A 61 9.21 -7.32 -11.91
N ASP A 62 8.36 -8.29 -11.65
CA ASP A 62 7.59 -8.96 -12.71
C ASP A 62 6.62 -8.01 -13.38
N MET A 63 5.98 -7.14 -12.63
CA MET A 63 5.05 -6.16 -13.19
C MET A 63 5.77 -5.10 -14.02
N LYS A 64 6.96 -4.69 -13.64
CA LYS A 64 7.79 -3.78 -14.43
C LYS A 64 8.16 -4.37 -15.77
N ARG A 65 8.55 -5.64 -15.82
CA ARG A 65 8.88 -6.33 -17.06
C ARG A 65 7.71 -6.37 -18.02
N GLU A 66 6.52 -6.68 -17.55
CA GLU A 66 5.32 -6.77 -18.38
C GLU A 66 4.95 -5.42 -19.00
N ARG A 67 5.26 -4.31 -18.31
CA ARG A 67 4.87 -2.96 -18.75
C ARG A 67 5.85 -2.27 -19.67
N ILE A 68 7.11 -2.63 -19.60
CA ILE A 68 8.16 -2.02 -20.44
C ILE A 68 7.87 -2.17 -21.93
N GLU A 69 7.20 -3.26 -22.31
CA GLU A 69 6.93 -3.54 -23.72
C GLU A 69 5.71 -2.80 -24.28
N ARG A 70 4.86 -2.19 -23.42
CA ARG A 70 3.61 -1.60 -23.89
C ARG A 70 3.55 -0.08 -23.82
N TRP A 71 3.75 0.51 -22.67
CA TRP A 71 3.37 1.92 -22.45
C TRP A 71 4.45 2.70 -21.70
N GLY A 72 5.64 2.17 -21.62
CA GLY A 72 6.70 2.76 -20.83
C GLY A 72 6.58 2.44 -19.34
N PRO A 73 7.53 2.90 -18.53
CA PRO A 73 7.60 2.51 -17.14
C PRO A 73 6.47 3.11 -16.32
N ARG A 74 5.57 2.27 -15.87
CA ARG A 74 4.72 2.57 -14.73
C ARG A 74 5.23 1.74 -13.57
N THR A 75 5.70 2.41 -12.54
CA THR A 75 6.18 1.75 -11.36
C THR A 75 5.00 1.50 -10.42
N ILE A 76 4.95 0.30 -9.89
CA ILE A 76 4.15 0.02 -8.71
C ILE A 76 5.11 -0.14 -7.56
N ASP A 77 4.80 0.51 -6.43
CA ASP A 77 5.57 0.37 -5.21
C ASP A 77 4.70 -0.35 -4.20
N ILE A 78 5.22 -1.45 -3.67
CA ILE A 78 4.55 -2.22 -2.63
C ILE A 78 5.36 -2.05 -1.34
N ASP A 79 4.80 -1.29 -0.41
CA ASP A 79 5.45 -1.05 0.87
C ASP A 79 4.80 -1.87 1.97
N ILE A 80 5.61 -2.48 2.83
CA ILE A 80 5.12 -3.08 4.05
C ILE A 80 5.06 -1.98 5.09
N LEU A 81 3.84 -1.65 5.54
CA LEU A 81 3.63 -0.56 6.49
C LEU A 81 3.87 -1.02 7.92
N THR A 82 3.28 -2.15 8.28
CA THR A 82 3.44 -2.79 9.58
C THR A 82 3.46 -4.30 9.40
N TYR A 83 4.02 -4.99 10.38
CA TYR A 83 4.01 -6.44 10.44
C TYR A 83 3.78 -6.85 11.89
N ASP A 84 2.53 -7.15 12.23
CA ASP A 84 2.09 -7.36 13.62
C ASP A 84 2.57 -6.20 14.50
N ASP A 85 3.15 -6.47 15.64
CA ASP A 85 3.77 -5.47 16.51
C ASP A 85 5.31 -5.45 16.39
N GLU A 86 5.85 -6.10 15.37
CA GLU A 86 7.29 -6.16 15.15
C GLU A 86 7.86 -4.82 14.75
N ARG A 87 9.12 -4.61 15.13
CA ARG A 87 9.89 -3.44 14.74
C ARG A 87 11.17 -3.90 14.06
N HIS A 88 11.39 -3.41 12.85
CA HIS A 88 12.60 -3.66 12.08
C HIS A 88 13.17 -2.33 11.64
N GLY A 89 14.47 -2.13 11.87
CA GLY A 89 15.17 -0.90 11.52
C GLY A 89 16.29 -1.11 10.52
N GLU A 90 16.23 -2.18 9.72
CA GLU A 90 17.23 -2.47 8.71
C GLU A 90 17.03 -1.59 7.48
N GLU A 91 18.09 -1.35 6.73
CA GLU A 91 18.04 -0.49 5.54
C GLU A 91 16.98 -0.95 4.54
N ALA A 92 16.88 -2.26 4.31
CA ALA A 92 15.93 -2.82 3.36
C ALA A 92 14.52 -3.00 3.93
N LEU A 93 14.37 -3.05 5.25
CA LEU A 93 13.10 -3.32 5.90
C LEU A 93 12.95 -2.46 7.14
N LYS A 94 12.07 -1.46 7.06
CA LYS A 94 11.74 -0.59 8.18
C LYS A 94 10.25 -0.69 8.44
N VAL A 95 9.87 -1.31 9.54
CA VAL A 95 8.48 -1.40 9.99
C VAL A 95 8.39 -1.04 11.47
N PRO A 96 7.42 -0.23 11.87
CA PRO A 96 6.49 0.49 11.01
C PRO A 96 7.21 1.36 9.98
N HIS A 97 6.58 1.54 8.82
CA HIS A 97 7.17 2.38 7.77
C HIS A 97 7.43 3.78 8.34
N PRO A 98 8.67 4.31 8.19
CA PRO A 98 9.08 5.50 8.94
C PRO A 98 8.33 6.78 8.58
N ARG A 99 7.71 6.83 7.41
CA ARG A 99 7.01 8.04 6.95
C ARG A 99 5.50 7.90 6.87
N MET A 100 4.95 6.75 7.26
CA MET A 100 3.51 6.51 7.10
C MET A 100 2.64 7.47 7.89
N THR A 101 3.10 7.92 9.06
CA THR A 101 2.31 8.82 9.91
C THR A 101 2.26 10.26 9.38
N GLU A 102 3.11 10.59 8.42
CA GLU A 102 3.17 11.91 7.78
C GLU A 102 2.42 11.97 6.45
N ARG A 103 1.92 10.82 5.96
CA ARG A 103 1.38 10.73 4.60
C ARG A 103 -0.11 10.41 4.60
N ALA A 104 -0.93 11.44 4.36
CA ALA A 104 -2.38 11.26 4.29
C ALA A 104 -2.78 10.26 3.20
N PHE A 105 -2.04 10.20 2.09
CA PHE A 105 -2.32 9.25 1.00
C PHE A 105 -2.02 7.79 1.36
N VAL A 106 -1.36 7.55 2.48
CA VAL A 106 -1.19 6.22 3.10
C VAL A 106 -2.23 6.02 4.20
N LEU A 107 -2.40 7.00 5.07
CA LEU A 107 -3.29 6.90 6.24
C LEU A 107 -4.76 6.78 5.85
N MET A 108 -5.18 7.49 4.79
CA MET A 108 -6.59 7.47 4.38
C MET A 108 -7.03 6.09 3.91
N PRO A 109 -6.35 5.42 2.96
CA PRO A 109 -6.72 4.05 2.62
C PRO A 109 -6.52 3.08 3.78
N LEU A 110 -5.50 3.26 4.59
CA LEU A 110 -5.27 2.39 5.75
C LEU A 110 -6.41 2.49 6.76
N ALA A 111 -6.96 3.68 6.98
CA ALA A 111 -8.09 3.88 7.89
C ALA A 111 -9.36 3.15 7.43
N ASP A 112 -9.51 2.86 6.14
CA ASP A 112 -10.64 2.06 5.65
C ASP A 112 -10.66 0.65 6.23
N ILE A 113 -9.49 0.09 6.54
CA ILE A 113 -9.34 -1.33 6.91
C ILE A 113 -8.72 -1.52 8.29
N ALA A 114 -8.11 -0.49 8.86
CA ALA A 114 -7.38 -0.61 10.12
C ALA A 114 -7.34 0.74 10.87
N ALA A 115 -8.49 1.40 11.03
CA ALA A 115 -8.58 2.71 11.68
C ALA A 115 -8.02 2.72 13.11
N ASP A 116 -8.19 1.61 13.83
CA ASP A 116 -7.79 1.49 15.22
C ASP A 116 -6.36 0.94 15.41
N LEU A 117 -5.68 0.62 14.30
CA LEU A 117 -4.31 0.09 14.38
C LEU A 117 -3.39 1.10 15.03
N PRO A 118 -2.71 0.75 16.13
CA PRO A 118 -1.75 1.68 16.73
C PRO A 118 -0.45 1.70 15.94
N VAL A 119 0.01 2.91 15.63
CA VAL A 119 1.32 3.17 15.04
C VAL A 119 1.99 4.23 15.89
N ASP A 120 3.15 3.91 16.42
CA ASP A 120 3.87 4.81 17.33
C ASP A 120 2.98 5.36 18.46
N GLY A 121 2.16 4.47 19.03
CA GLY A 121 1.34 4.77 20.19
C GLY A 121 0.02 5.48 19.93
N ARG A 122 -0.33 5.74 18.65
CA ARG A 122 -1.58 6.40 18.29
C ARG A 122 -2.30 5.61 17.20
N PRO A 123 -3.64 5.51 17.25
CA PRO A 123 -4.37 4.83 16.17
C PRO A 123 -4.25 5.59 14.83
N VAL A 124 -4.35 4.83 13.75
CA VAL A 124 -4.28 5.37 12.38
C VAL A 124 -5.26 6.53 12.19
N SER A 125 -6.48 6.40 12.71
CA SER A 125 -7.50 7.44 12.60
C SER A 125 -7.05 8.78 13.21
N ASP A 126 -6.30 8.75 14.32
CA ASP A 126 -5.79 9.96 14.94
C ASP A 126 -4.70 10.62 14.09
N TRP A 127 -3.79 9.81 13.55
CA TRP A 127 -2.77 10.34 12.63
C TRP A 127 -3.41 10.96 11.39
N LEU A 128 -4.44 10.31 10.84
CA LEU A 128 -5.17 10.83 9.68
C LEU A 128 -5.84 12.16 10.00
N GLY A 129 -6.46 12.28 11.19
CA GLY A 129 -7.12 13.52 11.61
C GLY A 129 -6.17 14.71 11.69
N ASP A 130 -4.90 14.48 11.98
CA ASP A 130 -3.87 15.51 12.07
C ASP A 130 -3.14 15.77 10.75
N SER A 131 -3.46 15.03 9.69
CA SER A 131 -2.78 15.14 8.40
C SER A 131 -3.56 16.01 7.43
N ASP A 132 -2.88 16.49 6.38
CA ASP A 132 -3.53 17.21 5.29
C ASP A 132 -3.91 16.22 4.19
N ALA A 133 -5.22 15.97 4.08
CA ALA A 133 -5.79 15.06 3.09
C ALA A 133 -6.38 15.80 1.88
N GLY A 134 -6.08 17.08 1.72
CA GLY A 134 -6.59 17.88 0.62
C GLY A 134 -6.19 17.32 -0.74
N GLY A 135 -7.12 17.23 -1.64
CA GLY A 135 -6.88 16.73 -3.00
C GLY A 135 -6.97 15.21 -3.15
N ILE A 136 -7.04 14.45 -2.05
CA ILE A 136 -7.20 13.00 -2.13
C ILE A 136 -8.68 12.68 -2.31
N VAL A 137 -8.99 11.92 -3.36
CA VAL A 137 -10.37 11.55 -3.67
C VAL A 137 -10.49 10.04 -3.86
N VAL A 138 -11.70 9.52 -3.61
CA VAL A 138 -11.98 8.11 -3.87
C VAL A 138 -12.14 7.91 -5.37
N ALA A 139 -11.32 7.05 -5.96
CA ALA A 139 -11.40 6.69 -7.36
C ALA A 139 -12.34 5.50 -7.58
N ASN A 140 -12.45 4.59 -6.61
CA ASN A 140 -13.37 3.46 -6.67
C ASN A 140 -13.86 3.12 -5.27
N GLU A 141 -15.16 3.22 -5.06
CA GLU A 141 -15.81 2.92 -3.79
C GLU A 141 -15.89 1.41 -3.49
N ASN A 142 -15.86 0.58 -4.52
CA ASN A 142 -15.99 -0.87 -4.39
C ASN A 142 -14.69 -1.46 -3.88
N ARG A 143 -14.68 -2.00 -2.65
CA ARG A 143 -13.49 -2.60 -2.05
C ARG A 143 -13.08 -3.92 -2.69
N ALA A 144 -13.89 -4.48 -3.55
CA ALA A 144 -13.55 -5.66 -4.33
C ALA A 144 -13.00 -5.30 -5.73
N TRP A 145 -12.62 -4.05 -5.95
CA TRP A 145 -12.12 -3.55 -7.23
C TRP A 145 -10.92 -4.34 -7.77
N TRP A 146 -10.15 -4.93 -6.88
CA TRP A 146 -8.93 -5.68 -7.24
C TRP A 146 -9.20 -7.12 -7.69
N ARG A 147 -10.38 -7.63 -7.41
CA ARG A 147 -10.71 -9.03 -7.75
C ARG A 147 -10.97 -9.26 -9.24
N GLY A 148 -11.22 -8.21 -9.96
CA GLY A 148 -11.45 -8.26 -11.39
C GLY A 148 -12.90 -8.21 -11.78
#